data_5ad36737c2ab906bb220a267300fff08
#
_entry.id   5ad36737c2ab906bb220a267300fff08
#
_cell.length_a   1.000
_cell.length_b   1.000
_cell.length_c   1.000
_cell.angle_alpha   90.00
_cell.angle_beta   90.00
_cell.angle_gamma   90.00
#
_symmetry.space_group_name_H-M   'P 1'
#
loop_
_entity.id
_entity.type
_entity.pdbx_description
1 polymer ?
#
loop_
_entity_poly.entity_id
_entity_poly.type
_entity_poly.pdbx_seq_one_letter_code
_entity_poly.pdbx_strand_id
1 'polypeptide(L)'
;MIDLYYWTTPNGHKITMFLEEAGLPYQIFPINIGKGDQFKPEFLAIAPNNRIPAMVDHAPKGGGKPISIFESGAMLLYLAEKTGQFLPADLYGRYDALQWTFWQMGGLGPMAGQTHHFRNYAQDKIPYAIDRYVNETNRLYGVLNKRLSDREFIAGD
;
A
#
# COMPACT_ATOMS: atom_id res chain seq x y z
N MET A 1 -18.78 1.32 -8.30
CA MET A 1 -18.62 1.07 -6.85
C MET A 1 -17.38 0.22 -6.65
N ILE A 2 -16.57 0.56 -5.69
CA ILE A 2 -15.37 -0.21 -5.30
C ILE A 2 -15.62 -0.86 -3.95
N ASP A 3 -15.41 -2.16 -3.83
CA ASP A 3 -15.39 -2.88 -2.56
C ASP A 3 -13.95 -2.93 -2.08
N LEU A 4 -13.68 -2.34 -0.92
CA LEU A 4 -12.36 -2.32 -0.31
C LEU A 4 -12.29 -3.29 0.87
N TYR A 5 -11.52 -4.34 0.73
CA TYR A 5 -11.22 -5.31 1.78
C TYR A 5 -10.06 -4.79 2.63
N TYR A 6 -10.38 -4.40 3.85
CA TYR A 6 -9.56 -3.50 4.64
C TYR A 6 -9.41 -3.97 6.10
N TRP A 7 -8.29 -3.65 6.69
CA TRP A 7 -8.09 -3.61 8.13
C TRP A 7 -7.25 -2.38 8.50
N THR A 8 -7.41 -1.91 9.75
CA THR A 8 -6.73 -0.70 10.25
C THR A 8 -5.21 -0.92 10.35
N THR A 9 -4.53 -0.75 9.24
CA THR A 9 -3.08 -0.86 9.09
C THR A 9 -2.56 0.23 8.15
N PRO A 10 -1.26 0.58 8.23
CA PRO A 10 -0.67 1.53 7.28
C PRO A 10 -0.87 1.15 5.80
N ASN A 11 -0.94 -0.15 5.49
CA ASN A 11 -1.17 -0.61 4.12
C ASN A 11 -2.62 -0.36 3.67
N GLY A 12 -3.61 -0.58 4.55
CA GLY A 12 -5.00 -0.27 4.27
C GLY A 12 -5.22 1.23 4.05
N HIS A 13 -4.58 2.05 4.88
CA HIS A 13 -4.70 3.51 4.79
C HIS A 13 -4.21 4.10 3.47
N LYS A 14 -3.24 3.50 2.79
CA LYS A 14 -2.82 3.95 1.45
C LYS A 14 -4.00 4.05 0.50
N ILE A 15 -4.89 3.07 0.55
CA ILE A 15 -6.00 2.98 -0.40
C ILE A 15 -7.17 3.86 0.03
N THR A 16 -7.51 3.89 1.32
CA THR A 16 -8.55 4.83 1.79
C THR A 16 -8.17 6.27 1.51
N MET A 17 -6.92 6.67 1.77
CA MET A 17 -6.43 8.01 1.45
C MET A 17 -6.60 8.34 -0.04
N PHE A 18 -6.17 7.43 -0.92
CA PHE A 18 -6.33 7.64 -2.36
C PHE A 18 -7.81 7.80 -2.76
N LEU A 19 -8.68 6.94 -2.25
CA LEU A 19 -10.11 6.96 -2.60
C LEU A 19 -10.78 8.24 -2.13
N GLU A 20 -10.45 8.73 -0.93
CA GLU A 20 -10.95 10.00 -0.39
C GLU A 20 -10.44 11.19 -1.21
N GLU A 21 -9.15 11.28 -1.48
CA GLU A 21 -8.55 12.37 -2.27
C GLU A 21 -9.07 12.39 -3.71
N ALA A 22 -9.35 11.22 -4.30
CA ALA A 22 -9.92 11.11 -5.64
C ALA A 22 -11.43 11.33 -5.70
N GLY A 23 -12.11 11.41 -4.55
CA GLY A 23 -13.57 11.49 -4.47
C GLY A 23 -14.28 10.25 -5.01
N LEU A 24 -13.67 9.07 -4.93
CA LEU A 24 -14.25 7.84 -5.44
C LEU A 24 -15.16 7.17 -4.39
N PRO A 25 -16.39 6.81 -4.74
CA PRO A 25 -17.27 6.08 -3.85
C PRO A 25 -16.81 4.64 -3.66
N TYR A 26 -16.72 4.19 -2.41
CA TYR A 26 -16.31 2.84 -2.05
C TYR A 26 -17.06 2.33 -0.82
N GLN A 27 -17.04 1.02 -0.62
CA GLN A 27 -17.55 0.34 0.56
C GLN A 27 -16.44 -0.46 1.24
N ILE A 28 -16.33 -0.33 2.56
CA ILE A 28 -15.36 -1.11 3.35
C ILE A 28 -15.94 -2.47 3.73
N PHE A 29 -15.17 -3.52 3.45
CA PHE A 29 -15.36 -4.88 3.93
C PHE A 29 -14.24 -5.21 4.92
N PRO A 30 -14.52 -5.24 6.23
CA PRO A 30 -13.49 -5.44 7.23
C PRO A 30 -12.98 -6.88 7.20
N ILE A 31 -11.66 -7.04 7.13
CA ILE A 31 -10.95 -8.32 7.22
C ILE A 31 -10.13 -8.31 8.50
N ASN A 32 -10.65 -8.90 9.56
CA ASN A 32 -9.99 -8.92 10.86
C ASN A 32 -8.80 -9.89 10.86
N ILE A 33 -7.60 -9.35 10.61
CA ILE A 33 -6.37 -10.14 10.55
C ILE A 33 -5.99 -10.79 11.88
N GLY A 34 -6.46 -10.26 13.01
CA GLY A 34 -6.27 -10.85 14.32
C GLY A 34 -7.13 -12.09 14.57
N LYS A 35 -8.23 -12.25 13.81
CA LYS A 35 -9.12 -13.42 13.85
C LYS A 35 -8.87 -14.41 12.70
N GLY A 36 -7.94 -14.11 11.81
CA GLY A 36 -7.61 -14.99 10.70
C GLY A 36 -8.55 -14.87 9.49
N ASP A 37 -9.35 -13.80 9.38
CA ASP A 37 -10.26 -13.61 8.26
C ASP A 37 -9.56 -13.60 6.89
N GLN A 38 -8.27 -13.22 6.85
CA GLN A 38 -7.46 -13.24 5.63
C GLN A 38 -7.19 -14.64 5.06
N PHE A 39 -7.48 -15.69 5.83
CA PHE A 39 -7.31 -17.09 5.39
C PHE A 39 -8.61 -17.73 4.90
N LYS A 40 -9.73 -17.02 5.00
CA LYS A 40 -11.02 -17.54 4.54
C LYS A 40 -11.05 -17.68 3.01
N PRO A 41 -11.66 -18.77 2.47
CA PRO A 41 -11.69 -19.03 1.03
C PRO A 41 -12.25 -17.88 0.20
N GLU A 42 -13.27 -17.18 0.70
CA GLU A 42 -13.89 -16.05 0.03
C GLU A 42 -12.92 -14.86 -0.14
N PHE A 43 -12.05 -14.62 0.85
CA PHE A 43 -11.04 -13.59 0.72
C PHE A 43 -9.86 -14.05 -0.14
N LEU A 44 -9.45 -15.30 -0.04
CA LEU A 44 -8.38 -15.87 -0.87
C LEU A 44 -8.70 -15.85 -2.37
N ALA A 45 -9.99 -15.94 -2.72
CA ALA A 45 -10.44 -15.79 -4.10
C ALA A 45 -10.18 -14.39 -4.68
N ILE A 46 -10.10 -13.37 -3.82
CA ILE A 46 -9.83 -11.96 -4.16
C ILE A 46 -8.34 -11.65 -4.04
N ALA A 47 -7.72 -12.12 -2.95
CA ALA A 47 -6.33 -11.83 -2.58
C ALA A 47 -5.58 -13.15 -2.24
N PRO A 48 -5.04 -13.85 -3.24
CA PRO A 48 -4.41 -15.17 -3.05
C PRO A 48 -3.17 -15.12 -2.14
N ASN A 49 -2.60 -13.94 -1.94
CA ASN A 49 -1.48 -13.71 -1.00
C ASN A 49 -1.92 -13.58 0.46
N ASN A 50 -3.22 -13.75 0.78
CA ASN A 50 -3.80 -13.62 2.13
C ASN A 50 -3.38 -12.34 2.88
N ARG A 51 -3.24 -11.22 2.18
CA ARG A 51 -2.88 -9.91 2.73
C ARG A 51 -3.93 -8.86 2.39
N ILE A 52 -4.15 -7.95 3.32
CA ILE A 52 -4.91 -6.72 3.09
C ILE A 52 -3.93 -5.58 2.73
N PRO A 53 -4.37 -4.56 2.02
CA PRO A 53 -5.67 -4.39 1.40
C PRO A 53 -5.83 -5.21 0.11
N ALA A 54 -7.08 -5.44 -0.28
CA ALA A 54 -7.48 -5.89 -1.60
C ALA A 54 -8.75 -5.15 -2.00
N MET A 55 -9.07 -5.11 -3.29
CA MET A 55 -10.30 -4.47 -3.75
C MET A 55 -10.95 -5.22 -4.90
N VAL A 56 -12.25 -5.00 -5.08
CA VAL A 56 -13.00 -5.38 -6.29
C VAL A 56 -13.61 -4.12 -6.87
N ASP A 57 -13.25 -3.79 -8.11
CA ASP A 57 -13.93 -2.72 -8.84
C ASP A 57 -15.01 -3.31 -9.74
N HIS A 58 -16.26 -2.96 -9.44
CA HIS A 58 -17.43 -3.43 -10.20
C HIS A 58 -17.68 -2.66 -11.50
N ALA A 59 -16.98 -1.56 -11.73
CA ALA A 59 -17.08 -0.74 -12.92
C ALA A 59 -15.68 -0.29 -13.39
N PRO A 60 -14.87 -1.22 -13.92
CA PRO A 60 -13.53 -0.90 -14.39
C PRO A 60 -13.58 0.09 -15.56
N LYS A 61 -12.49 0.87 -15.71
CA LYS A 61 -12.36 1.80 -16.84
C LYS A 61 -12.43 1.03 -18.16
N GLY A 62 -13.27 1.52 -19.07
CA GLY A 62 -13.52 0.83 -20.34
C GLY A 62 -14.65 -0.22 -20.28
N GLY A 63 -15.25 -0.45 -19.11
CA GLY A 63 -16.33 -1.42 -18.91
C GLY A 63 -15.81 -2.86 -18.75
N GLY A 64 -16.74 -3.82 -18.76
CA GLY A 64 -16.42 -5.25 -18.64
C GLY A 64 -16.81 -5.85 -17.29
N LYS A 65 -16.21 -6.99 -16.97
CA LYS A 65 -16.47 -7.71 -15.72
C LYS A 65 -15.77 -7.01 -14.55
N PRO A 66 -16.28 -7.17 -13.32
CA PRO A 66 -15.56 -6.75 -12.13
C PRO A 66 -14.12 -7.27 -12.11
N ILE A 67 -13.20 -6.46 -11.60
CA ILE A 67 -11.79 -6.83 -11.46
C ILE A 67 -11.39 -6.86 -9.99
N SER A 68 -10.75 -7.95 -9.58
CA SER A 68 -10.13 -8.06 -8.25
C SER A 68 -8.66 -7.67 -8.34
N ILE A 69 -8.19 -6.85 -7.41
CA ILE A 69 -6.80 -6.39 -7.35
C ILE A 69 -6.31 -6.52 -5.91
N PHE A 70 -5.19 -7.16 -5.74
CA PHE A 70 -4.40 -7.18 -4.51
C PHE A 70 -3.04 -6.52 -4.75
N GLU A 71 -2.23 -6.29 -3.72
CA GLU A 71 -1.05 -5.45 -3.66
C GLU A 71 -1.39 -3.94 -3.67
N SER A 72 -1.11 -3.28 -2.55
CA SER A 72 -1.46 -1.85 -2.41
C SER A 72 -0.81 -0.96 -3.46
N GLY A 73 0.40 -1.27 -3.93
CA GLY A 73 1.05 -0.54 -5.02
C GLY A 73 0.34 -0.70 -6.36
N ALA A 74 -0.10 -1.92 -6.68
CA ALA A 74 -0.89 -2.19 -7.88
C ALA A 74 -2.26 -1.51 -7.82
N MET A 75 -2.87 -1.50 -6.64
CA MET A 75 -4.14 -0.81 -6.42
C MET A 75 -4.01 0.70 -6.63
N LEU A 76 -2.96 1.34 -6.08
CA LEU A 76 -2.68 2.76 -6.30
C LEU A 76 -2.50 3.07 -7.79
N LEU A 77 -1.73 2.27 -8.50
CA LEU A 77 -1.50 2.45 -9.94
C LEU A 77 -2.81 2.31 -10.73
N TYR A 78 -3.58 1.26 -10.45
CA TYR A 78 -4.88 1.05 -11.10
C TYR A 78 -5.84 2.22 -10.87
N LEU A 79 -5.94 2.69 -9.63
CA LEU A 79 -6.81 3.80 -9.27
C LEU A 79 -6.37 5.10 -9.95
N ALA A 80 -5.06 5.35 -10.02
CA ALA A 80 -4.51 6.50 -10.74
C ALA A 80 -4.83 6.46 -12.24
N GLU A 81 -4.67 5.29 -12.87
CA GLU A 81 -5.02 5.10 -14.28
C GLU A 81 -6.53 5.19 -14.54
N LYS A 82 -7.35 4.70 -13.60
CA LYS A 82 -8.81 4.79 -13.67
C LYS A 82 -9.29 6.24 -13.61
N THR A 83 -8.75 7.03 -12.70
CA THR A 83 -9.17 8.41 -12.45
C THR A 83 -8.44 9.44 -13.32
N GLY A 84 -7.23 9.12 -13.77
CA GLY A 84 -6.32 10.07 -14.39
C GLY A 84 -5.71 11.06 -13.40
N GLN A 85 -5.70 10.74 -12.10
CA GLN A 85 -5.20 11.59 -11.02
C GLN A 85 -3.97 10.97 -10.36
N PHE A 86 -3.11 11.80 -9.75
CA PHE A 86 -1.95 11.42 -8.92
C PHE A 86 -0.85 10.62 -9.62
N LEU A 87 -0.92 10.44 -10.94
CA LEU A 87 0.14 9.83 -11.73
C LEU A 87 0.35 10.67 -12.99
N PRO A 88 1.49 11.36 -13.14
CA PRO A 88 1.80 12.14 -14.32
C PRO A 88 1.72 11.32 -15.62
N ALA A 89 1.25 11.95 -16.68
CA ALA A 89 1.15 11.30 -17.99
C ALA A 89 2.48 11.31 -18.76
N ASP A 90 3.34 12.28 -18.48
CA ASP A 90 4.65 12.38 -19.10
C ASP A 90 5.62 11.31 -18.58
N LEU A 91 6.60 10.98 -19.40
CA LEU A 91 7.54 9.90 -19.13
C LEU A 91 8.32 10.11 -17.82
N TYR A 92 8.83 11.31 -17.60
CA TYR A 92 9.72 11.61 -16.47
C TYR A 92 8.95 11.62 -15.14
N GLY A 93 7.84 12.38 -15.10
CA GLY A 93 6.99 12.43 -13.92
C GLY A 93 6.39 11.07 -13.55
N ARG A 94 5.94 10.31 -14.57
CA ARG A 94 5.41 8.97 -14.35
C ARG A 94 6.44 8.04 -13.71
N TYR A 95 7.66 7.99 -14.22
CA TYR A 95 8.69 7.12 -13.67
C TYR A 95 9.27 7.63 -12.34
N ASP A 96 9.29 8.95 -12.11
CA ASP A 96 9.60 9.49 -10.78
C ASP A 96 8.59 8.99 -9.75
N ALA A 97 7.29 9.08 -10.02
CA ALA A 97 6.24 8.56 -9.14
C ALA A 97 6.34 7.03 -8.93
N LEU A 98 6.56 6.27 -10.02
CA LEU A 98 6.65 4.81 -9.96
C LEU A 98 7.86 4.35 -9.15
N GLN A 99 9.06 4.92 -9.34
CA GLN A 99 10.24 4.50 -8.60
C GLN A 99 10.08 4.74 -7.09
N TRP A 100 9.46 5.84 -6.66
CA TRP A 100 9.18 6.09 -5.25
C TRP A 100 8.09 5.18 -4.70
N THR A 101 7.09 4.84 -5.51
CA THR A 101 6.09 3.83 -5.15
C THR A 101 6.73 2.46 -4.93
N PHE A 102 7.55 2.00 -5.87
CA PHE A 102 8.26 0.71 -5.72
C PHE A 102 9.28 0.74 -4.59
N TRP A 103 9.97 1.85 -4.36
CA TRP A 103 10.84 2.03 -3.21
C TRP A 103 10.09 1.87 -1.89
N GLN A 104 8.87 2.42 -1.79
CA GLN A 104 8.02 2.22 -0.61
C GLN A 104 7.58 0.75 -0.48
N MET A 105 7.12 0.12 -1.57
CA MET A 105 6.61 -1.26 -1.55
C MET A 105 7.71 -2.30 -1.28
N GLY A 106 8.88 -2.11 -1.86
CA GLY A 106 10.01 -3.05 -1.74
C GLY A 106 10.95 -2.76 -0.57
N GLY A 107 10.93 -1.57 -0.02
CA GLY A 107 11.88 -1.10 0.99
C GLY A 107 11.21 -0.59 2.27
N LEU A 108 10.74 0.65 2.27
CA LEU A 108 10.31 1.33 3.49
C LEU A 108 9.18 0.58 4.20
N GLY A 109 8.12 0.20 3.50
CA GLY A 109 6.98 -0.51 4.08
C GLY A 109 7.39 -1.83 4.74
N PRO A 110 8.03 -2.77 4.01
CA PRO A 110 8.50 -4.04 4.56
C PRO A 110 9.48 -3.88 5.73
N MET A 111 10.48 -3.01 5.61
CA MET A 111 11.50 -2.86 6.66
C MET A 111 10.94 -2.22 7.92
N ALA A 112 10.10 -1.19 7.82
CA ALA A 112 9.38 -0.62 8.94
C ALA A 112 8.43 -1.64 9.59
N GLY A 113 7.76 -2.47 8.78
CA GLY A 113 6.92 -3.56 9.26
C GLY A 113 7.70 -4.61 10.06
N GLN A 114 8.87 -5.03 9.58
CA GLN A 114 9.74 -5.96 10.31
C GLN A 114 10.29 -5.33 11.59
N THR A 115 10.69 -4.06 11.54
CA THR A 115 11.11 -3.32 12.74
C THR A 115 10.00 -3.35 13.79
N HIS A 116 8.77 -3.05 13.38
CA HIS A 116 7.62 -3.06 14.27
C HIS A 116 7.37 -4.46 14.87
N HIS A 117 7.44 -5.50 14.04
CA HIS A 117 7.26 -6.88 14.48
C HIS A 117 8.30 -7.29 15.54
N PHE A 118 9.58 -7.16 15.24
CA PHE A 118 10.64 -7.63 16.14
C PHE A 118 10.76 -6.78 17.41
N ARG A 119 10.45 -5.50 17.36
CA ARG A 119 10.44 -4.65 18.56
C ARG A 119 9.23 -4.87 19.45
N ASN A 120 8.04 -5.04 18.86
CA ASN A 120 6.80 -4.95 19.62
C ASN A 120 6.07 -6.29 19.76
N TYR A 121 6.01 -7.11 18.70
CA TYR A 121 5.16 -8.30 18.67
C TYR A 121 5.92 -9.62 18.91
N ALA A 122 7.18 -9.73 18.48
CA ALA A 122 7.95 -10.94 18.68
C ALA A 122 8.07 -11.27 20.17
N GLN A 123 7.70 -12.48 20.57
CA GLN A 123 7.81 -12.97 21.94
C GLN A 123 9.30 -13.05 22.35
N ASP A 124 10.12 -13.67 21.49
CA ASP A 124 11.56 -13.71 21.67
C ASP A 124 12.20 -12.43 21.13
N LYS A 125 12.90 -11.72 22.00
CA LYS A 125 13.67 -10.54 21.59
C LYS A 125 15.01 -10.98 21.02
N ILE A 126 15.18 -10.78 19.70
CA ILE A 126 16.40 -11.11 18.96
C ILE A 126 17.16 -9.81 18.67
N PRO A 127 18.18 -9.44 19.47
CA PRO A 127 18.85 -8.14 19.33
C PRO A 127 19.38 -7.89 17.92
N TYR A 128 20.02 -8.89 17.32
CA TYR A 128 20.53 -8.76 15.95
C TYR A 128 19.44 -8.42 14.91
N ALA A 129 18.26 -9.05 15.01
CA ALA A 129 17.15 -8.76 14.10
C ALA A 129 16.60 -7.35 14.34
N ILE A 130 16.46 -6.96 15.61
CA ILE A 130 16.01 -5.62 15.99
C ILE A 130 16.96 -4.57 15.43
N ASP A 131 18.24 -4.69 15.68
CA ASP A 131 19.27 -3.73 15.24
C ASP A 131 19.32 -3.64 13.71
N ARG A 132 19.30 -4.78 13.03
CA ARG A 132 19.32 -4.84 11.57
C ARG A 132 18.13 -4.07 10.97
N TYR A 133 16.91 -4.35 11.41
CA TYR A 133 15.72 -3.73 10.84
C TYR A 133 15.56 -2.26 11.26
N VAL A 134 15.93 -1.90 12.48
CA VAL A 134 15.97 -0.51 12.94
C VAL A 134 16.94 0.31 12.09
N ASN A 135 18.16 -0.19 11.89
CA ASN A 135 19.19 0.51 11.12
C ASN A 135 18.75 0.69 9.66
N GLU A 136 18.18 -0.35 9.04
CA GLU A 136 17.68 -0.23 7.67
C GLU A 136 16.49 0.73 7.57
N THR A 137 15.56 0.69 8.52
CA THR A 137 14.43 1.64 8.56
C THR A 137 14.93 3.07 8.72
N ASN A 138 15.90 3.32 9.60
CA ASN A 138 16.50 4.64 9.76
C ASN A 138 17.20 5.11 8.49
N ARG A 139 17.93 4.22 7.78
CA ARG A 139 18.53 4.54 6.49
C ARG A 139 17.48 4.99 5.48
N LEU A 140 16.36 4.26 5.39
CA LEU A 140 15.25 4.59 4.48
C LEU A 140 14.57 5.91 4.85
N TYR A 141 14.32 6.17 6.11
CA TYR A 141 13.83 7.49 6.56
C TYR A 141 14.84 8.61 6.26
N GLY A 142 16.14 8.34 6.32
CA GLY A 142 17.18 9.29 5.88
C GLY A 142 17.05 9.63 4.38
N VAL A 143 16.77 8.63 3.54
CA VAL A 143 16.51 8.84 2.11
C VAL A 143 15.26 9.70 1.91
N LEU A 144 14.17 9.40 2.63
CA LEU A 144 12.93 10.17 2.56
C LEU A 144 13.15 11.62 3.02
N ASN A 145 13.82 11.82 4.15
CA ASN A 145 14.11 13.14 4.68
C ASN A 145 14.95 13.99 3.73
N LYS A 146 15.95 13.36 3.08
CA LYS A 146 16.75 14.04 2.05
C LYS A 146 15.90 14.40 0.83
N ARG A 147 15.01 13.48 0.38
CA ARG A 147 14.12 13.74 -0.77
C ARG A 147 13.18 14.92 -0.50
N LEU A 148 12.67 15.04 0.72
CA LEU A 148 11.71 16.07 1.13
C LEU A 148 12.36 17.38 1.63
N SER A 149 13.70 17.52 1.55
CA SER A 149 14.39 18.71 2.06
C SER A 149 14.16 19.97 1.22
N ASP A 150 13.78 19.83 -0.04
CA ASP A 150 13.63 20.92 -1.02
C ASP A 150 12.27 20.89 -1.75
N ARG A 151 11.32 20.07 -1.27
CA ARG A 151 10.03 19.87 -1.93
C ARG A 151 8.94 19.48 -0.94
N GLU A 152 7.71 19.74 -1.29
CA GLU A 152 6.54 19.44 -0.47
C GLU A 152 6.14 17.95 -0.57
N PHE A 153 6.21 17.39 -1.79
CA PHE A 153 5.81 16.00 -2.06
C PHE A 153 7.00 15.15 -2.50
N ILE A 154 6.91 13.83 -2.26
CA ILE A 154 7.96 12.89 -2.64
C ILE A 154 8.12 12.79 -4.18
N ALA A 155 7.04 12.95 -4.92
CA ALA A 155 7.00 12.99 -6.37
C ALA A 155 5.90 13.94 -6.84
N GLY A 156 6.13 14.61 -7.96
CA GLY A 156 5.23 15.66 -8.46
C GLY A 156 5.32 16.97 -7.66
N ASP A 157 4.34 17.81 -7.89
CA ASP A 157 4.17 19.14 -7.31
C ASP A 157 3.04 19.15 -6.28
#